data_693f7a4226ab81665e69cfa23cf5fa9e
#
_entry.id   693f7a4226ab81665e69cfa23cf5fa9e
#
_cell.length_a   1.000
_cell.length_b   1.000
_cell.length_c   1.000
_cell.angle_alpha   90.00
_cell.angle_beta   90.00
_cell.angle_gamma   90.00
#
_symmetry.space_group_name_H-M   'P 1'
#
loop_
_entity.id
_entity.type
_entity.pdbx_description
1 polymer ?
#
loop_
_entity_poly.entity_id
_entity_poly.type
_entity_poly.pdbx_seq_one_letter_code
_entity_poly.pdbx_strand_id
1 'polypeptide(L)'
;MATTPPIARERLMGFSGVKPSFIKNMENGRLPQKLSEEEKEECLNRLANVLNKLLDVELFSWIQRGETPTLEELKIAECIVADRLCGTLSDPIIRNEQEKRQLKVISDYLVSEGYTFVDSKDVALFSDMEPGTFTYHLNVPVKMSRLGVNMPIDVVIKRMGCNEGSLPLLVECKSAGDFTNTNKRRKEEAQKIEQLKNTYGNNIDFVLFLCGYFDSGYLGYEA
;
A
#
# COMPACT_ATOMS: atom_id res chain seq x y z
N MET A 1 -15.01 -11.13 -2.37
CA MET A 1 -16.11 -10.16 -2.59
C MET A 1 -17.44 -10.64 -2.00
N ALA A 2 -17.66 -11.95 -1.95
CA ALA A 2 -18.88 -12.55 -1.35
C ALA A 2 -18.88 -12.57 0.19
N THR A 3 -17.87 -12.09 0.84
CA THR A 3 -17.70 -12.08 2.31
C THR A 3 -17.91 -10.70 2.89
N THR A 4 -18.32 -10.63 4.18
CA THR A 4 -18.46 -9.39 4.94
C THR A 4 -17.54 -9.42 6.17
N PRO A 5 -16.49 -8.57 6.23
CA PRO A 5 -16.01 -7.71 5.14
C PRO A 5 -15.38 -8.50 3.98
N PRO A 6 -15.22 -7.89 2.79
CA PRO A 6 -14.50 -8.54 1.70
C PRO A 6 -13.11 -8.98 2.13
N ILE A 7 -12.75 -10.24 1.85
CA ILE A 7 -11.49 -10.83 2.28
C ILE A 7 -10.48 -10.86 1.12
N ALA A 8 -9.26 -10.40 1.37
CA ALA A 8 -8.17 -10.52 0.43
C ALA A 8 -7.66 -11.97 0.33
N ARG A 9 -7.06 -12.32 -0.81
CA ARG A 9 -6.50 -13.66 -1.06
C ARG A 9 -5.53 -14.09 0.04
N GLU A 10 -4.64 -13.20 0.47
CA GLU A 10 -3.63 -13.47 1.50
C GLU A 10 -4.26 -13.84 2.84
N ARG A 11 -5.35 -13.18 3.22
CA ARG A 11 -6.09 -13.53 4.44
C ARG A 11 -6.81 -14.87 4.30
N LEU A 12 -7.38 -15.16 3.13
CA LEU A 12 -8.01 -16.44 2.87
C LEU A 12 -6.99 -17.59 2.96
N MET A 13 -5.77 -17.37 2.42
CA MET A 13 -4.66 -18.32 2.58
C MET A 13 -4.28 -18.52 4.04
N GLY A 14 -4.11 -17.43 4.79
CA GLY A 14 -3.76 -17.48 6.22
C GLY A 14 -4.78 -18.23 7.07
N PHE A 15 -6.08 -18.01 6.81
CA PHE A 15 -7.15 -18.65 7.59
C PHE A 15 -7.40 -20.11 7.19
N SER A 16 -7.24 -20.45 5.91
CA SER A 16 -7.46 -21.82 5.42
C SER A 16 -6.23 -22.72 5.50
N GLY A 17 -5.03 -22.14 5.60
CA GLY A 17 -3.76 -22.85 5.49
C GLY A 17 -3.50 -23.46 4.11
N VAL A 18 -4.26 -23.03 3.09
CA VAL A 18 -4.13 -23.52 1.72
C VAL A 18 -3.04 -22.75 0.97
N LYS A 19 -2.21 -23.45 0.20
CA LYS A 19 -1.08 -22.84 -0.53
C LYS A 19 -1.55 -21.80 -1.56
N PRO A 20 -0.78 -20.71 -1.76
CA PRO A 20 -1.08 -19.66 -2.72
C PRO A 20 -1.36 -20.16 -4.13
N SER A 21 -0.58 -21.16 -4.58
CA SER A 21 -0.71 -21.77 -5.91
C SER A 21 -2.05 -22.47 -6.11
N PHE A 22 -2.62 -23.06 -5.06
CA PHE A 22 -3.93 -23.70 -5.13
C PHE A 22 -5.03 -22.67 -5.42
N ILE A 23 -5.05 -21.58 -4.66
CA ILE A 23 -6.05 -20.50 -4.82
C ILE A 23 -5.90 -19.82 -6.18
N LYS A 24 -4.66 -19.53 -6.62
CA LYS A 24 -4.40 -18.98 -7.95
C LYS A 24 -4.92 -19.86 -9.08
N ASN A 25 -4.75 -21.19 -8.95
CA ASN A 25 -5.27 -22.11 -9.94
C ASN A 25 -6.80 -22.10 -9.97
N MET A 26 -7.46 -22.08 -8.80
CA MET A 26 -8.93 -21.97 -8.70
C MET A 26 -9.46 -20.69 -9.33
N GLU A 27 -8.81 -19.56 -9.13
CA GLU A 27 -9.16 -18.28 -9.76
C GLU A 27 -9.11 -18.35 -11.29
N ASN A 28 -8.25 -19.21 -11.82
CA ASN A 28 -8.16 -19.49 -13.27
C ASN A 28 -9.04 -20.68 -13.72
N GLY A 29 -9.99 -21.10 -12.90
CA GLY A 29 -10.90 -22.21 -13.20
C GLY A 29 -10.23 -23.58 -13.28
N ARG A 30 -9.08 -23.76 -12.61
CA ARG A 30 -8.31 -25.01 -12.64
C ARG A 30 -8.00 -25.49 -11.23
N LEU A 31 -7.88 -26.81 -11.06
CA LEU A 31 -7.33 -27.41 -9.85
C LEU A 31 -5.89 -27.93 -10.14
N PRO A 32 -4.99 -27.91 -9.14
CA PRO A 32 -3.64 -28.43 -9.30
C PRO A 32 -3.65 -29.90 -9.70
N GLN A 33 -3.03 -30.25 -10.82
CA GLN A 33 -3.01 -31.62 -11.34
C GLN A 33 -2.13 -32.57 -10.53
N LYS A 34 -1.14 -32.03 -9.80
CA LYS A 34 -0.16 -32.81 -9.04
C LYS A 34 -0.64 -33.28 -7.66
N LEU A 35 -1.81 -32.85 -7.22
CA LEU A 35 -2.42 -33.26 -5.95
C LEU A 35 -3.35 -34.46 -6.19
N SER A 36 -3.41 -35.35 -5.20
CA SER A 36 -4.43 -36.42 -5.19
C SER A 36 -5.83 -35.81 -5.05
N GLU A 37 -6.86 -36.59 -5.39
CA GLU A 37 -8.25 -36.11 -5.24
C GLU A 37 -8.58 -35.84 -3.77
N GLU A 38 -8.06 -36.65 -2.84
CA GLU A 38 -8.23 -36.47 -1.39
C GLU A 38 -7.59 -35.17 -0.90
N GLU A 39 -6.37 -34.83 -1.35
CA GLU A 39 -5.69 -33.59 -1.02
C GLU A 39 -6.44 -32.37 -1.59
N LYS A 40 -7.00 -32.50 -2.80
CA LYS A 40 -7.80 -31.43 -3.40
C LYS A 40 -9.09 -31.20 -2.60
N GLU A 41 -9.77 -32.27 -2.24
CA GLU A 41 -11.01 -32.20 -1.45
C GLU A 41 -10.74 -31.60 -0.06
N GLU A 42 -9.67 -31.98 0.60
CA GLU A 42 -9.26 -31.39 1.88
C GLU A 42 -9.02 -29.88 1.75
N CYS A 43 -8.28 -29.43 0.72
CA CYS A 43 -8.04 -28.02 0.47
C CYS A 43 -9.35 -27.26 0.20
N LEU A 44 -10.25 -27.83 -0.61
CA LEU A 44 -11.54 -27.23 -0.90
C LEU A 44 -12.41 -27.13 0.35
N ASN A 45 -12.46 -28.15 1.19
CA ASN A 45 -13.19 -28.15 2.44
C ASN A 45 -12.67 -27.09 3.42
N ARG A 46 -11.35 -26.91 3.54
CA ARG A 46 -10.75 -25.84 4.35
C ARG A 46 -11.15 -24.45 3.84
N LEU A 47 -11.11 -24.24 2.53
CA LEU A 47 -11.55 -22.96 1.93
C LEU A 47 -13.05 -22.74 2.13
N ALA A 48 -13.88 -23.75 1.90
CA ALA A 48 -15.32 -23.67 2.10
C ALA A 48 -15.68 -23.35 3.55
N ASN A 49 -15.01 -23.96 4.52
CA ASN A 49 -15.22 -23.69 5.94
C ASN A 49 -14.91 -22.24 6.32
N VAL A 50 -13.85 -21.65 5.76
CA VAL A 50 -13.52 -20.22 5.99
C VAL A 50 -14.54 -19.33 5.31
N LEU A 51 -14.88 -19.61 4.05
CA LEU A 51 -15.83 -18.81 3.29
C LEU A 51 -17.23 -18.84 3.91
N ASN A 52 -17.71 -20.01 4.36
CA ASN A 52 -19.03 -20.13 4.99
C ASN A 52 -19.14 -19.33 6.30
N LYS A 53 -18.04 -19.20 7.07
CA LYS A 53 -18.01 -18.38 8.29
C LYS A 53 -18.04 -16.88 8.02
N LEU A 54 -17.59 -16.46 6.84
CA LEU A 54 -17.44 -15.07 6.47
C LEU A 54 -18.44 -14.64 5.38
N LEU A 55 -19.23 -15.58 4.89
CA LEU A 55 -20.20 -15.32 3.83
C LEU A 55 -21.18 -14.24 4.26
N ASP A 56 -21.47 -13.31 3.36
CA ASP A 56 -22.53 -12.35 3.50
C ASP A 56 -23.87 -13.08 3.32
N VAL A 57 -24.42 -13.55 4.43
CA VAL A 57 -25.61 -14.43 4.42
C VAL A 57 -26.87 -13.72 3.96
N GLU A 58 -26.94 -12.40 4.11
CA GLU A 58 -28.07 -11.62 3.60
C GLU A 58 -28.00 -11.51 2.07
N LEU A 59 -26.79 -11.29 1.55
CA LEU A 59 -26.56 -11.20 0.11
C LEU A 59 -26.66 -12.55 -0.62
N PHE A 60 -26.28 -13.65 0.06
CA PHE A 60 -26.25 -14.99 -0.50
C PHE A 60 -27.19 -15.94 0.26
N SER A 61 -28.42 -15.46 0.57
CA SER A 61 -29.41 -16.15 1.40
C SER A 61 -29.79 -17.55 0.87
N TRP A 62 -29.77 -17.76 -0.44
CA TRP A 62 -30.06 -19.06 -1.06
C TRP A 62 -29.07 -20.16 -0.70
N ILE A 63 -27.79 -19.80 -0.37
CA ILE A 63 -26.78 -20.78 0.04
C ILE A 63 -27.19 -21.41 1.38
N GLN A 64 -27.69 -20.62 2.33
CA GLN A 64 -28.18 -21.15 3.61
C GLN A 64 -29.45 -21.99 3.45
N ARG A 65 -30.33 -21.61 2.53
CA ARG A 65 -31.55 -22.37 2.24
C ARG A 65 -31.27 -23.66 1.47
N GLY A 66 -30.05 -23.81 0.90
CA GLY A 66 -29.71 -24.95 0.03
C GLY A 66 -30.47 -24.94 -1.30
N GLU A 67 -30.87 -23.77 -1.77
CA GLU A 67 -31.70 -23.57 -2.96
C GLU A 67 -30.90 -22.89 -4.07
N THR A 68 -31.44 -22.92 -5.29
CA THR A 68 -30.97 -22.08 -6.39
C THR A 68 -31.47 -20.65 -6.20
N PRO A 69 -30.62 -19.62 -6.48
CA PRO A 69 -31.07 -18.24 -6.37
C PRO A 69 -32.20 -17.91 -7.36
N THR A 70 -33.09 -17.03 -6.96
CA THR A 70 -33.98 -16.36 -7.89
C THR A 70 -33.22 -15.41 -8.80
N LEU A 71 -33.82 -15.03 -9.94
CA LEU A 71 -33.20 -14.05 -10.85
C LEU A 71 -32.97 -12.69 -10.16
N GLU A 72 -33.85 -12.30 -9.26
CA GLU A 72 -33.71 -11.04 -8.51
C GLU A 72 -32.57 -11.10 -7.50
N GLU A 73 -32.48 -12.16 -6.69
CA GLU A 73 -31.39 -12.39 -5.76
C GLU A 73 -30.02 -12.39 -6.47
N LEU A 74 -29.94 -13.10 -7.60
CA LEU A 74 -28.73 -13.17 -8.39
C LEU A 74 -28.33 -11.79 -8.90
N LYS A 75 -29.27 -11.02 -9.44
CA LYS A 75 -29.02 -9.67 -9.96
C LYS A 75 -28.55 -8.70 -8.86
N ILE A 76 -29.15 -8.76 -7.68
CA ILE A 76 -28.73 -7.94 -6.53
C ILE A 76 -27.32 -8.33 -6.11
N ALA A 77 -27.02 -9.62 -5.98
CA ALA A 77 -25.71 -10.11 -5.61
C ALA A 77 -24.63 -9.72 -6.64
N GLU A 78 -24.94 -9.83 -7.93
CA GLU A 78 -24.05 -9.39 -9.01
C GLU A 78 -23.72 -7.88 -8.92
N CYS A 79 -24.74 -7.03 -8.71
CA CYS A 79 -24.54 -5.59 -8.59
C CYS A 79 -23.65 -5.25 -7.39
N ILE A 80 -23.89 -5.84 -6.22
CA ILE A 80 -23.12 -5.57 -5.01
C ILE A 80 -21.68 -6.10 -5.13
N VAL A 81 -21.49 -7.30 -5.69
CA VAL A 81 -20.16 -7.87 -5.92
C VAL A 81 -19.38 -7.03 -6.95
N ALA A 82 -20.05 -6.56 -8.00
CA ALA A 82 -19.44 -5.68 -9.00
C ALA A 82 -19.02 -4.34 -8.38
N ASP A 83 -19.86 -3.72 -7.55
CA ASP A 83 -19.53 -2.48 -6.84
C ASP A 83 -18.30 -2.66 -5.93
N ARG A 84 -18.28 -3.72 -5.10
CA ARG A 84 -17.13 -4.06 -4.25
C ARG A 84 -15.85 -4.31 -5.04
N LEU A 85 -15.97 -4.93 -6.23
CA LEU A 85 -14.84 -5.16 -7.12
C LEU A 85 -14.34 -3.86 -7.74
N CYS A 86 -15.25 -3.01 -8.23
CA CYS A 86 -14.93 -1.70 -8.78
C CYS A 86 -14.19 -0.83 -7.74
N GLY A 87 -14.65 -0.79 -6.48
CA GLY A 87 -13.94 -0.11 -5.40
C GLY A 87 -12.51 -0.60 -5.23
N THR A 88 -12.32 -1.92 -5.21
CA THR A 88 -10.98 -2.54 -5.09
C THR A 88 -10.05 -2.18 -6.26
N LEU A 89 -10.58 -2.01 -7.47
CA LEU A 89 -9.81 -1.65 -8.66
C LEU A 89 -9.55 -0.15 -8.76
N SER A 90 -10.51 0.68 -8.35
CA SER A 90 -10.39 2.14 -8.43
C SER A 90 -9.47 2.72 -7.35
N ASP A 91 -9.45 2.17 -6.13
CA ASP A 91 -8.63 2.67 -5.04
C ASP A 91 -7.14 2.83 -5.40
N PRO A 92 -6.45 1.84 -6.00
CA PRO A 92 -5.07 2.00 -6.43
C PRO A 92 -4.88 3.09 -7.49
N ILE A 93 -5.83 3.22 -8.42
CA ILE A 93 -5.80 4.24 -9.48
C ILE A 93 -5.89 5.64 -8.87
N ILE A 94 -6.86 5.83 -7.96
CA ILE A 94 -7.05 7.11 -7.27
C ILE A 94 -5.79 7.47 -6.47
N ARG A 95 -5.22 6.53 -5.71
CA ARG A 95 -4.00 6.76 -4.93
C ARG A 95 -2.82 7.14 -5.82
N ASN A 96 -2.62 6.44 -6.91
CA ASN A 96 -1.54 6.73 -7.86
C ASN A 96 -1.69 8.12 -8.49
N GLU A 97 -2.91 8.52 -8.84
CA GLU A 97 -3.16 9.86 -9.39
C GLU A 97 -3.01 10.96 -8.32
N GLN A 98 -3.36 10.70 -7.08
CA GLN A 98 -3.11 11.62 -5.96
C GLN A 98 -1.59 11.80 -5.73
N GLU A 99 -0.84 10.71 -5.72
CA GLU A 99 0.62 10.73 -5.59
C GLU A 99 1.28 11.50 -6.73
N LYS A 100 0.94 11.21 -7.98
CA LYS A 100 1.44 11.95 -9.15
C LYS A 100 1.18 13.45 -9.04
N ARG A 101 -0.01 13.85 -8.58
CA ARG A 101 -0.37 15.25 -8.37
C ARG A 101 0.53 15.90 -7.31
N GLN A 102 0.78 15.22 -6.19
CA GLN A 102 1.65 15.73 -5.13
C GLN A 102 3.08 15.89 -5.62
N LEU A 103 3.63 14.85 -6.26
CA LEU A 103 4.99 14.89 -6.82
C LEU A 103 5.13 15.98 -7.88
N LYS A 104 4.09 16.21 -8.69
CA LYS A 104 4.08 17.30 -9.67
C LYS A 104 4.19 18.67 -9.03
N VAL A 105 3.41 18.93 -7.97
CA VAL A 105 3.48 20.22 -7.24
C VAL A 105 4.87 20.45 -6.67
N ILE A 106 5.47 19.41 -6.06
CA ILE A 106 6.84 19.49 -5.53
C ILE A 106 7.85 19.73 -6.66
N SER A 107 7.71 19.00 -7.78
CA SER A 107 8.57 19.18 -8.94
C SER A 107 8.51 20.59 -9.52
N ASP A 108 7.29 21.09 -9.75
CA ASP A 108 7.09 22.42 -10.32
C ASP A 108 7.73 23.50 -9.42
N TYR A 109 7.59 23.35 -8.10
CA TYR A 109 8.25 24.24 -7.14
C TYR A 109 9.78 24.12 -7.17
N LEU A 110 10.33 22.90 -7.09
CA LEU A 110 11.78 22.69 -7.08
C LEU A 110 12.43 23.16 -8.38
N VAL A 111 11.79 22.92 -9.52
CA VAL A 111 12.27 23.42 -10.82
C VAL A 111 12.25 24.94 -10.86
N SER A 112 11.22 25.59 -10.31
CA SER A 112 11.18 27.06 -10.22
C SER A 112 12.28 27.64 -9.33
N GLU A 113 12.73 26.88 -8.33
CA GLU A 113 13.88 27.23 -7.46
C GLU A 113 15.24 26.84 -8.08
N GLY A 114 15.26 26.32 -9.30
CA GLY A 114 16.48 25.99 -10.04
C GLY A 114 17.03 24.58 -9.81
N TYR A 115 16.27 23.69 -9.15
CA TYR A 115 16.67 22.30 -9.01
C TYR A 115 16.42 21.48 -10.28
N THR A 116 17.23 20.46 -10.49
CA THR A 116 17.13 19.55 -11.63
C THR A 116 16.64 18.17 -11.19
N PHE A 117 15.65 17.62 -11.89
CA PHE A 117 15.18 16.25 -11.66
C PHE A 117 16.17 15.23 -12.22
N VAL A 118 16.44 14.16 -11.45
CA VAL A 118 17.24 13.00 -11.86
C VAL A 118 16.41 11.74 -11.63
N ASP A 119 16.37 10.82 -12.59
CA ASP A 119 15.66 9.54 -12.42
C ASP A 119 16.35 8.68 -11.34
N SER A 120 15.58 8.11 -10.42
CA SER A 120 16.13 7.23 -9.37
C SER A 120 16.81 5.97 -9.90
N LYS A 121 16.64 5.63 -11.18
CA LYS A 121 17.36 4.53 -11.82
C LYS A 121 18.81 4.86 -12.10
N ASP A 122 19.12 6.17 -12.23
CA ASP A 122 20.47 6.67 -12.50
C ASP A 122 21.24 6.98 -11.21
N VAL A 123 20.58 6.83 -10.04
CA VAL A 123 21.14 7.14 -8.72
C VAL A 123 20.98 5.95 -7.80
N ALA A 124 22.08 5.35 -7.38
CA ALA A 124 22.03 4.21 -6.45
C ALA A 124 21.81 4.66 -5.00
N LEU A 125 22.46 5.74 -4.57
CA LEU A 125 22.39 6.29 -3.22
C LEU A 125 22.27 7.82 -3.29
N PHE A 126 21.70 8.43 -2.25
CA PHE A 126 21.64 9.90 -2.16
C PHE A 126 23.02 10.57 -2.12
N SER A 127 24.08 9.84 -1.74
CA SER A 127 25.47 10.31 -1.81
C SER A 127 25.94 10.58 -3.23
N ASP A 128 25.36 9.88 -4.20
CA ASP A 128 25.73 9.96 -5.61
C ASP A 128 25.01 11.11 -6.35
N MET A 129 24.09 11.79 -5.63
CA MET A 129 23.35 12.92 -6.17
C MET A 129 24.21 14.19 -6.18
N GLU A 130 24.19 14.90 -7.30
CA GLU A 130 24.79 16.22 -7.41
C GLU A 130 24.03 17.29 -6.62
N PRO A 131 24.69 18.30 -6.06
CA PRO A 131 24.03 19.43 -5.43
C PRO A 131 23.05 20.13 -6.40
N GLY A 132 21.88 20.51 -5.90
CA GLY A 132 20.83 21.11 -6.72
C GLY A 132 20.01 20.13 -7.54
N THR A 133 20.05 18.84 -7.18
CA THR A 133 19.21 17.81 -7.82
C THR A 133 18.17 17.23 -6.85
N PHE A 134 17.12 16.66 -7.40
CA PHE A 134 16.12 15.89 -6.67
C PHE A 134 15.67 14.67 -7.44
N THR A 135 15.18 13.66 -6.72
CA THR A 135 14.69 12.41 -7.29
C THR A 135 13.49 11.91 -6.53
N TYR A 136 12.74 10.97 -7.13
CA TYR A 136 11.58 10.31 -6.53
C TYR A 136 11.87 8.85 -6.18
N HIS A 137 11.20 8.35 -5.11
CA HIS A 137 11.21 6.94 -4.73
C HIS A 137 12.60 6.34 -4.56
N LEU A 138 13.54 7.15 -4.05
CA LEU A 138 14.88 6.66 -3.75
C LEU A 138 14.86 5.83 -2.46
N ASN A 139 15.50 4.68 -2.50
CA ASN A 139 15.72 3.86 -1.33
C ASN A 139 16.87 4.41 -0.47
N VAL A 140 16.56 4.87 0.72
CA VAL A 140 17.54 5.37 1.69
C VAL A 140 17.89 4.24 2.67
N PRO A 141 19.16 3.81 2.75
CA PRO A 141 19.58 2.75 3.65
C PRO A 141 19.44 3.19 5.11
N VAL A 142 18.80 2.37 5.94
CA VAL A 142 18.70 2.61 7.39
C VAL A 142 19.22 1.40 8.17
N LYS A 143 19.85 1.67 9.31
CA LYS A 143 20.32 0.62 10.21
C LYS A 143 19.13 0.09 11.01
N MET A 144 18.74 -1.13 10.76
CA MET A 144 17.73 -1.83 11.51
C MET A 144 18.35 -3.10 12.09
N SER A 145 18.69 -3.10 13.39
CA SER A 145 19.37 -4.23 14.04
C SER A 145 20.68 -4.62 13.34
N ARG A 146 20.89 -5.89 12.99
CA ARG A 146 22.11 -6.40 12.32
C ARG A 146 22.04 -6.38 10.78
N LEU A 147 20.87 -6.09 10.22
CA LEU A 147 20.63 -6.06 8.77
C LEU A 147 20.23 -4.65 8.37
N GLY A 148 20.93 -4.08 7.38
CA GLY A 148 20.48 -2.85 6.74
C GLY A 148 19.17 -3.07 6.00
N VAL A 149 18.23 -2.13 6.12
CA VAL A 149 16.96 -2.12 5.41
C VAL A 149 16.90 -0.87 4.56
N ASN A 150 16.40 -0.99 3.35
CA ASN A 150 16.15 0.15 2.49
C ASN A 150 14.77 0.74 2.80
N MET A 151 14.76 2.03 3.11
CA MET A 151 13.55 2.79 3.36
C MET A 151 13.22 3.61 2.11
N PRO A 152 12.08 3.35 1.44
CA PRO A 152 11.65 4.16 0.31
C PRO A 152 11.24 5.55 0.82
N ILE A 153 11.75 6.60 0.19
CA ILE A 153 11.42 8.00 0.45
C ILE A 153 10.80 8.60 -0.81
N ASP A 154 9.70 9.31 -0.67
CA ASP A 154 8.92 9.80 -1.81
C ASP A 154 9.72 10.83 -2.63
N VAL A 155 10.39 11.81 -1.96
CA VAL A 155 11.27 12.77 -2.63
C VAL A 155 12.56 12.94 -1.84
N VAL A 156 13.70 12.85 -2.52
CA VAL A 156 15.03 13.10 -1.96
C VAL A 156 15.64 14.29 -2.67
N ILE A 157 16.06 15.30 -1.90
CA ILE A 157 16.56 16.57 -2.44
C ILE A 157 17.99 16.79 -1.95
N LYS A 158 18.93 16.94 -2.88
CA LYS A 158 20.30 17.36 -2.58
C LYS A 158 20.37 18.88 -2.70
N ARG A 159 20.51 19.57 -1.56
CA ARG A 159 20.45 21.04 -1.53
C ARG A 159 21.53 21.68 -2.39
N MET A 160 21.20 22.84 -2.98
CA MET A 160 22.19 23.65 -3.70
C MET A 160 23.33 24.09 -2.77
N GLY A 161 24.55 24.10 -3.28
CA GLY A 161 25.73 24.56 -2.53
C GLY A 161 26.08 23.70 -1.33
N CYS A 162 25.50 22.52 -1.15
CA CYS A 162 25.92 21.61 -0.09
C CYS A 162 27.26 20.95 -0.42
N ASN A 163 28.02 20.64 0.63
CA ASN A 163 29.30 19.94 0.49
C ASN A 163 29.10 18.46 0.13
N GLU A 164 30.16 17.86 -0.41
CA GLU A 164 30.22 16.41 -0.58
C GLU A 164 29.99 15.72 0.78
N GLY A 165 29.16 14.67 0.80
CA GLY A 165 28.78 13.97 2.03
C GLY A 165 27.67 14.61 2.86
N SER A 166 27.19 15.80 2.50
CA SER A 166 26.03 16.40 3.19
C SER A 166 24.79 15.52 3.08
N LEU A 167 24.02 15.46 4.17
CA LEU A 167 22.74 14.74 4.19
C LEU A 167 21.71 15.45 3.29
N PRO A 168 20.84 14.70 2.62
CA PRO A 168 19.76 15.26 1.82
C PRO A 168 18.62 15.77 2.69
N LEU A 169 17.74 16.58 2.12
CA LEU A 169 16.41 16.80 2.63
C LEU A 169 15.50 15.67 2.13
N LEU A 170 14.85 15.00 3.05
CA LEU A 170 13.91 13.92 2.77
C LEU A 170 12.48 14.44 2.88
N VAL A 171 11.65 14.13 1.88
CA VAL A 171 10.24 14.54 1.89
C VAL A 171 9.37 13.30 1.73
N GLU A 172 8.43 13.15 2.64
CA GLU A 172 7.38 12.13 2.58
C GLU A 172 6.06 12.80 2.23
N CYS A 173 5.37 12.26 1.24
CA CYS A 173 4.10 12.80 0.75
C CYS A 173 2.93 12.03 1.36
N LYS A 174 1.99 12.73 1.97
CA LYS A 174 0.78 12.13 2.52
C LYS A 174 -0.47 12.81 1.98
N SER A 175 -1.38 11.98 1.46
CA SER A 175 -2.72 12.42 1.12
C SER A 175 -3.72 11.83 2.11
N ALA A 176 -4.68 12.62 2.55
CA ALA A 176 -5.79 12.18 3.37
C ALA A 176 -7.11 12.41 2.64
N GLY A 177 -7.89 11.35 2.51
CA GLY A 177 -9.31 11.39 2.17
C GLY A 177 -10.15 11.14 3.43
N ASP A 178 -11.46 11.21 3.30
CA ASP A 178 -12.41 11.18 4.40
C ASP A 178 -12.31 9.98 5.35
N PHE A 179 -11.78 8.85 4.89
CA PHE A 179 -11.67 7.61 5.68
C PHE A 179 -10.23 7.20 6.00
N THR A 180 -9.31 8.14 5.99
CA THR A 180 -7.90 7.85 6.27
C THR A 180 -7.68 7.59 7.75
N ASN A 181 -7.06 6.46 8.12
CA ASN A 181 -6.65 6.20 9.48
C ASN A 181 -5.39 7.00 9.83
N THR A 182 -5.59 8.23 10.29
CA THR A 182 -4.54 9.18 10.65
C THR A 182 -3.65 8.67 11.78
N ASN A 183 -4.21 7.98 12.78
CA ASN A 183 -3.45 7.45 13.92
C ASN A 183 -2.45 6.35 13.50
N LYS A 184 -2.81 5.50 12.53
CA LYS A 184 -1.89 4.50 12.00
C LYS A 184 -0.74 5.18 11.26
N ARG A 185 -1.05 6.18 10.43
CA ARG A 185 -0.03 6.94 9.68
C ARG A 185 0.96 7.64 10.59
N ARG A 186 0.48 8.31 11.64
CA ARG A 186 1.36 8.96 12.65
C ARG A 186 2.40 8.02 13.23
N LYS A 187 1.99 6.79 13.61
CA LYS A 187 2.92 5.79 14.14
C LYS A 187 3.96 5.35 13.10
N GLU A 188 3.54 5.19 11.86
CA GLU A 188 4.44 4.81 10.76
C GLU A 188 5.48 5.91 10.49
N GLU A 189 5.05 7.20 10.47
CA GLU A 189 5.95 8.34 10.27
C GLU A 189 6.93 8.52 11.43
N ALA A 190 6.45 8.44 12.67
CA ALA A 190 7.30 8.53 13.85
C ALA A 190 8.40 7.44 13.83
N GLN A 191 8.07 6.21 13.44
CA GLN A 191 9.03 5.12 13.30
C GLN A 191 10.06 5.40 12.18
N LYS A 192 9.61 5.93 11.03
CA LYS A 192 10.52 6.32 9.94
C LYS A 192 11.53 7.37 10.40
N ILE A 193 11.06 8.44 11.03
CA ILE A 193 11.90 9.52 11.54
C ILE A 193 12.90 8.98 12.57
N GLU A 194 12.46 8.15 13.51
CA GLU A 194 13.34 7.54 14.51
C GLU A 194 14.44 6.68 13.85
N GLN A 195 14.10 5.85 12.88
CA GLN A 195 15.07 5.02 12.16
C GLN A 195 16.08 5.86 11.38
N LEU A 196 15.65 6.95 10.74
CA LEU A 196 16.51 7.90 10.04
C LEU A 196 17.48 8.60 11.02
N LYS A 197 16.95 9.11 12.14
CA LYS A 197 17.78 9.75 13.18
C LYS A 197 18.78 8.79 13.82
N ASN A 198 18.40 7.54 14.05
CA ASN A 198 19.28 6.50 14.57
C ASN A 198 20.40 6.12 13.58
N THR A 199 20.18 6.31 12.28
CA THR A 199 21.16 5.98 11.25
C THR A 199 22.08 7.15 10.91
N TYR A 200 21.51 8.34 10.74
CA TYR A 200 22.19 9.53 10.20
C TYR A 200 22.40 10.63 11.24
N GLY A 201 21.88 10.46 12.44
CA GLY A 201 21.94 11.47 13.50
C GLY A 201 20.77 12.47 13.43
N ASN A 202 20.73 13.37 14.42
CA ASN A 202 19.64 14.34 14.54
C ASN A 202 19.65 15.45 13.47
N ASN A 203 20.71 15.51 12.67
CA ASN A 203 20.86 16.52 11.60
C ASN A 203 20.21 16.09 10.27
N ILE A 204 19.58 14.92 10.22
CA ILE A 204 18.80 14.53 9.04
C ILE A 204 17.52 15.35 8.99
N ASP A 205 17.30 16.04 7.88
CA ASP A 205 16.10 16.84 7.67
C ASP A 205 15.03 15.99 7.01
N PHE A 206 13.86 16.00 7.61
CA PHE A 206 12.69 15.27 7.15
C PHE A 206 11.47 16.19 7.15
N VAL A 207 10.74 16.23 6.05
CA VAL A 207 9.56 17.06 5.85
C VAL A 207 8.36 16.19 5.45
N LEU A 208 7.22 16.43 6.07
CA LEU A 208 5.94 15.88 5.64
C LEU A 208 5.24 16.87 4.72
N PHE A 209 4.97 16.44 3.48
CA PHE A 209 4.14 17.16 2.53
C PHE A 209 2.72 16.63 2.59
N LEU A 210 1.83 17.39 3.22
CA LEU A 210 0.46 16.99 3.47
C LEU A 210 -0.49 17.57 2.41
N CYS A 211 -1.34 16.73 1.82
CA CYS A 211 -2.34 17.13 0.85
C CYS A 211 -3.69 16.47 1.17
N GLY A 212 -4.75 17.28 1.27
CA GLY A 212 -6.08 16.81 1.62
C GLY A 212 -6.54 17.33 2.98
N TYR A 213 -7.48 16.61 3.58
CA TYR A 213 -8.05 17.00 4.86
C TYR A 213 -7.34 16.30 6.02
N PHE A 214 -6.78 17.08 6.92
CA PHE A 214 -6.17 16.63 8.18
C PHE A 214 -6.78 17.44 9.32
N ASP A 215 -7.23 16.77 10.38
CA ASP A 215 -7.76 17.43 11.56
C ASP A 215 -6.66 18.20 12.33
N SER A 216 -7.09 19.15 13.15
CA SER A 216 -6.18 19.99 13.94
C SER A 216 -5.34 19.19 14.94
N GLY A 217 -5.86 18.08 15.45
CA GLY A 217 -5.13 17.21 16.36
C GLY A 217 -3.98 16.49 15.66
N TYR A 218 -4.17 16.09 14.40
CA TYR A 218 -3.10 15.51 13.60
C TYR A 218 -2.02 16.55 13.30
N LEU A 219 -2.40 17.73 12.79
CA LEU A 219 -1.45 18.79 12.45
C LEU A 219 -0.65 19.27 13.65
N GLY A 220 -1.30 19.44 14.82
CA GLY A 220 -0.62 19.84 16.03
C GLY A 220 0.34 18.79 16.61
N TYR A 221 0.20 17.52 16.21
CA TYR A 221 1.14 16.47 16.61
C TYR A 221 2.37 16.40 15.70
N GLU A 222 2.20 16.70 14.41
CA GLU A 222 3.27 16.66 13.42
C GLU A 222 4.13 17.93 13.40
N ALA A 223 3.64 19.03 13.97
CA ALA A 223 4.36 20.30 14.08
C ALA A 223 5.37 20.30 15.23
#